data_ff41867ecb5d048afae659ebec6814e5
#
_entry.id   ff41867ecb5d048afae659ebec6814e5
#
_cell.length_a   1.000
_cell.length_b   1.000
_cell.length_c   1.000
_cell.angle_alpha   90.00
_cell.angle_beta   90.00
_cell.angle_gamma   90.00
#
_symmetry.space_group_name_H-M   'P 1'
#
loop_
_entity.id
_entity.type
_entity.pdbx_description
1 polymer ?
#
loop_
_entity_poly.entity_id
_entity_poly.type
_entity_poly.pdbx_seq_one_letter_code
_entity_poly.pdbx_strand_id
1 'polypeptide(L)'
;FLGRVSPKRAILAPSFLNDPVICNLGGRVIEYAKRMLSTEHVGARIEKVWGPGDGRPVQELKIAVDQLLYEYLLSRELVEASRCIKELNAPHFHYEIVKRAIVMALEKSEENQSAVSELFVNLAERDFISSLQFEAGFLKVFSMMSDLILDTPNALTIVSEFVNKAIQQNILTPDFWSKVED
;
A
#
# COMPACT_ATOMS: atom_id res chain seq x y z
N PHE A 1 -2.14 -48.25 -25.97
CA PHE A 1 -0.77 -47.94 -25.53
C PHE A 1 -0.80 -46.63 -24.75
N LEU A 2 -0.97 -46.71 -23.46
CA LEU A 2 -0.89 -45.55 -22.55
C LEU A 2 0.52 -45.55 -21.93
N GLY A 3 1.35 -44.65 -22.44
CA GLY A 3 2.68 -44.40 -21.86
C GLY A 3 2.54 -43.69 -20.51
N ARG A 4 2.86 -44.36 -19.42
CA ARG A 4 3.04 -43.75 -18.08
C ARG A 4 4.25 -42.80 -18.12
N VAL A 5 3.99 -41.52 -18.02
CA VAL A 5 5.04 -40.55 -17.72
C VAL A 5 5.33 -40.61 -16.21
N SER A 6 6.48 -41.16 -15.87
CA SER A 6 7.00 -41.22 -14.51
C SER A 6 7.40 -39.78 -14.07
N PRO A 7 6.95 -39.27 -12.92
CA PRO A 7 7.47 -38.00 -12.43
C PRO A 7 8.91 -38.19 -12.01
N LYS A 8 9.84 -37.55 -12.67
CA LYS A 8 11.23 -37.46 -12.23
C LYS A 8 11.24 -36.79 -10.84
N ARG A 9 11.40 -37.59 -9.79
CA ARG A 9 11.76 -37.09 -8.47
C ARG A 9 13.09 -36.34 -8.59
N ALA A 10 13.08 -35.05 -8.43
CA ALA A 10 14.31 -34.30 -8.16
C ALA A 10 14.83 -34.80 -6.81
N ILE A 11 15.86 -35.62 -6.85
CA ILE A 11 16.60 -36.07 -5.66
C ILE A 11 17.48 -34.89 -5.27
N LEU A 12 16.98 -34.03 -4.35
CA LEU A 12 17.82 -33.09 -3.64
C LEU A 12 18.88 -33.91 -2.86
N ALA A 13 20.14 -33.54 -3.04
CA ALA A 13 21.25 -34.24 -2.41
C ALA A 13 21.06 -34.32 -0.88
N PRO A 14 21.31 -35.48 -0.24
CA PRO A 14 21.06 -35.69 1.19
C PRO A 14 21.75 -34.71 2.14
N SER A 15 22.81 -34.06 1.69
CA SER A 15 23.59 -33.11 2.48
C SER A 15 22.85 -31.79 2.84
N PHE A 16 21.86 -31.40 2.04
CA PHE A 16 21.07 -30.19 2.34
C PHE A 16 19.99 -30.42 3.40
N LEU A 17 19.55 -31.66 3.58
CA LEU A 17 18.49 -32.00 4.53
C LEU A 17 18.96 -32.01 5.99
N ASN A 18 20.27 -32.07 6.23
CA ASN A 18 20.87 -32.15 7.56
C ASN A 18 21.51 -30.83 8.02
N ASP A 19 21.42 -29.76 7.23
CA ASP A 19 21.88 -28.44 7.66
C ASP A 19 20.94 -27.90 8.75
N PRO A 20 21.44 -27.66 9.99
CA PRO A 20 20.62 -27.22 11.11
C PRO A 20 19.96 -25.87 10.85
N VAL A 21 20.53 -25.04 9.97
CA VAL A 21 19.93 -23.75 9.60
C VAL A 21 18.74 -23.96 8.66
N ILE A 22 18.87 -24.87 7.69
CA ILE A 22 17.80 -25.20 6.73
C ILE A 22 16.67 -25.95 7.45
N CYS A 23 16.98 -26.86 8.36
CA CYS A 23 15.98 -27.56 9.20
C CYS A 23 15.21 -26.58 10.09
N ASN A 24 15.90 -25.62 10.70
CA ASN A 24 15.27 -24.61 11.54
C ASN A 24 14.40 -23.65 10.72
N LEU A 25 14.89 -23.22 9.55
CA LEU A 25 14.13 -22.35 8.64
C LEU A 25 12.89 -23.09 8.10
N GLY A 26 13.05 -24.36 7.67
CA GLY A 26 11.96 -25.22 7.22
C GLY A 26 10.91 -25.44 8.30
N GLY A 27 11.34 -25.73 9.54
CA GLY A 27 10.45 -25.87 10.70
C GLY A 27 9.64 -24.60 10.96
N ARG A 28 10.28 -23.44 10.94
CA ARG A 28 9.61 -22.13 11.12
C ARG A 28 8.60 -21.82 10.01
N VAL A 29 8.93 -22.15 8.77
CA VAL A 29 8.00 -21.96 7.63
C VAL A 29 6.80 -22.88 7.76
N ILE A 30 6.99 -24.16 8.14
CA ILE A 30 5.90 -25.11 8.34
C ILE A 30 5.01 -24.68 9.52
N GLU A 31 5.60 -24.27 10.64
CA GLU A 31 4.88 -23.72 11.79
C GLU A 31 4.06 -22.48 11.42
N TYR A 32 4.66 -21.58 10.67
CA TYR A 32 3.98 -20.39 10.15
C TYR A 32 2.82 -20.78 9.22
N ALA A 33 3.05 -21.69 8.27
CA ALA A 33 2.02 -22.18 7.35
C ALA A 33 0.87 -22.89 8.09
N LYS A 34 1.18 -23.75 9.08
CA LYS A 34 0.16 -24.38 9.93
C LYS A 34 -0.70 -23.33 10.67
N ARG A 35 -0.06 -22.31 11.24
CA ARG A 35 -0.73 -21.23 11.93
C ARG A 35 -1.63 -20.42 10.99
N MET A 36 -1.18 -20.22 9.74
CA MET A 36 -1.95 -19.55 8.70
C MET A 36 -3.15 -20.36 8.19
N LEU A 37 -3.05 -21.68 8.22
CA LEU A 37 -4.10 -22.59 7.74
C LEU A 37 -5.09 -23.00 8.83
N SER A 38 -4.81 -22.73 10.12
CA SER A 38 -5.74 -23.06 11.20
C SER A 38 -7.00 -22.21 11.11
N THR A 39 -8.15 -22.86 11.08
CA THR A 39 -9.47 -22.22 10.86
C THR A 39 -9.87 -21.25 11.96
N GLU A 40 -9.44 -21.46 13.19
CA GLU A 40 -9.71 -20.55 14.32
C GLU A 40 -9.13 -19.15 14.14
N HIS A 41 -8.10 -18.98 13.31
CA HIS A 41 -7.42 -17.72 13.11
C HIS A 41 -7.70 -17.05 11.76
N VAL A 42 -8.60 -17.61 10.95
CA VAL A 42 -8.92 -17.01 9.63
C VAL A 42 -9.52 -15.63 9.82
N GLY A 43 -10.45 -15.46 10.75
CA GLY A 43 -11.04 -14.15 11.08
C GLY A 43 -10.00 -13.15 11.57
N ALA A 44 -9.18 -13.55 12.54
CA ALA A 44 -8.13 -12.70 13.08
C ALA A 44 -7.05 -12.34 12.04
N ARG A 45 -6.79 -13.22 11.08
CA ARG A 45 -5.87 -12.97 9.98
C ARG A 45 -6.45 -11.99 8.98
N ILE A 46 -7.72 -12.13 8.63
CA ILE A 46 -8.44 -11.19 7.75
C ILE A 46 -8.44 -9.82 8.40
N GLU A 47 -8.77 -9.73 9.68
CA GLU A 47 -8.76 -8.49 10.44
C GLU A 47 -7.38 -7.83 10.48
N LYS A 48 -6.31 -8.62 10.65
CA LYS A 48 -4.93 -8.11 10.67
C LYS A 48 -4.47 -7.57 9.32
N VAL A 49 -4.91 -8.19 8.21
CA VAL A 49 -4.51 -7.83 6.84
C VAL A 49 -5.40 -6.73 6.28
N TRP A 50 -6.70 -6.81 6.54
CA TRP A 50 -7.71 -5.94 5.93
C TRP A 50 -8.29 -4.89 6.89
N GLY A 51 -7.88 -4.94 8.15
CA GLY A 51 -8.44 -4.13 9.23
C GLY A 51 -9.63 -4.80 9.91
N PRO A 52 -10.08 -4.25 11.04
CA PRO A 52 -11.21 -4.79 11.78
C PRO A 52 -12.45 -4.78 10.89
N GLY A 53 -13.15 -5.91 10.86
CA GLY A 53 -14.45 -6.01 10.24
C GLY A 53 -15.55 -5.39 11.14
N ASP A 54 -15.27 -4.18 11.64
CA ASP A 54 -16.15 -3.46 12.57
C ASP A 54 -17.40 -2.89 11.87
N GLY A 55 -17.51 -3.12 10.56
CA GLY A 55 -18.65 -2.70 9.77
C GLY A 55 -18.79 -1.20 9.57
N ARG A 56 -17.73 -0.41 9.88
CA ARG A 56 -17.77 1.03 9.60
C ARG A 56 -18.07 1.30 8.13
N PRO A 57 -19.08 2.15 7.84
CA PRO A 57 -19.39 2.54 6.48
C PRO A 57 -18.18 3.20 5.81
N VAL A 58 -17.98 2.92 4.52
CA VAL A 58 -16.90 3.53 3.71
C VAL A 58 -16.94 5.07 3.81
N GLN A 59 -18.12 5.64 3.96
CA GLN A 59 -18.28 7.09 4.10
C GLN A 59 -17.63 7.64 5.39
N GLU A 60 -17.76 6.93 6.50
CA GLU A 60 -17.10 7.31 7.76
C GLU A 60 -15.57 7.25 7.65
N LEU A 61 -15.04 6.19 7.00
CA LEU A 61 -13.61 6.10 6.71
C LEU A 61 -13.12 7.26 5.84
N LYS A 62 -13.89 7.65 4.83
CA LYS A 62 -13.57 8.79 3.97
C LYS A 62 -13.52 10.10 4.75
N ILE A 63 -14.51 10.34 5.62
CA ILE A 63 -14.55 11.54 6.46
C ILE A 63 -13.35 11.56 7.41
N ALA A 64 -13.02 10.42 8.04
CA ALA A 64 -11.87 10.33 8.94
C ALA A 64 -10.55 10.62 8.21
N VAL A 65 -10.39 10.12 6.98
CA VAL A 65 -9.22 10.41 6.14
C VAL A 65 -9.15 11.89 5.78
N ASP A 66 -10.26 12.51 5.39
CA ASP A 66 -10.29 13.94 5.05
C ASP A 66 -9.92 14.82 6.25
N GLN A 67 -10.45 14.51 7.44
CA GLN A 67 -10.11 15.21 8.68
C GLN A 67 -8.64 15.08 9.02
N LEU A 68 -8.10 13.85 8.98
CA LEU A 68 -6.69 13.58 9.24
C LEU A 68 -5.77 14.37 8.29
N LEU A 69 -6.08 14.35 6.98
CA LEU A 69 -5.29 15.07 5.99
C LEU A 69 -5.38 16.59 6.17
N TYR A 70 -6.57 17.10 6.48
CA TYR A 70 -6.76 18.51 6.77
C TYR A 70 -5.96 18.97 8.00
N GLU A 71 -6.02 18.21 9.10
CA GLU A 71 -5.26 18.46 10.32
C GLU A 71 -3.75 18.40 10.07
N TYR A 72 -3.29 17.41 9.29
CA TYR A 72 -1.89 17.32 8.90
C TYR A 72 -1.43 18.54 8.09
N LEU A 73 -2.21 18.97 7.10
CA LEU A 73 -1.86 20.12 6.28
C LEU A 73 -1.82 21.45 7.08
N LEU A 74 -2.49 21.53 8.21
CA LEU A 74 -2.43 22.68 9.14
C LEU A 74 -1.26 22.58 10.11
N SER A 75 -1.07 21.40 10.73
CA SER A 75 -0.09 21.21 11.82
C SER A 75 1.31 20.87 11.33
N ARG A 76 1.43 20.20 10.19
CA ARG A 76 2.67 19.60 9.66
C ARG A 76 3.27 18.53 10.55
N GLU A 77 2.50 17.96 11.48
CA GLU A 77 2.96 16.97 12.44
C GLU A 77 2.90 15.56 11.86
N LEU A 78 4.00 15.11 11.24
CA LEU A 78 4.14 13.77 10.61
C LEU A 78 3.90 12.62 11.57
N VAL A 79 4.35 12.77 12.82
CA VAL A 79 4.20 11.72 13.85
C VAL A 79 2.75 11.50 14.18
N GLU A 80 2.00 12.59 14.35
CA GLU A 80 0.57 12.54 14.65
C GLU A 80 -0.23 11.99 13.46
N ALA A 81 0.03 12.48 12.24
CA ALA A 81 -0.61 11.96 11.04
C ALA A 81 -0.40 10.44 10.89
N SER A 82 0.84 9.97 11.09
CA SER A 82 1.17 8.54 11.03
C SER A 82 0.45 7.73 12.11
N ARG A 83 0.30 8.29 13.32
CA ARG A 83 -0.44 7.68 14.43
C ARG A 83 -1.93 7.52 14.06
N CYS A 84 -2.55 8.59 13.56
CA CYS A 84 -3.96 8.58 13.14
C CYS A 84 -4.21 7.59 12.01
N ILE A 85 -3.30 7.49 11.01
CA ILE A 85 -3.42 6.49 9.93
C ILE A 85 -3.37 5.07 10.49
N LYS A 86 -2.50 4.80 11.47
CA LYS A 86 -2.42 3.50 12.13
C LYS A 86 -3.68 3.20 12.94
N GLU A 87 -4.23 4.18 13.63
CA GLU A 87 -5.46 4.06 14.43
C GLU A 87 -6.71 3.86 13.56
N LEU A 88 -6.67 4.35 12.31
CA LEU A 88 -7.71 4.07 11.33
C LEU A 88 -7.90 2.55 11.12
N ASN A 89 -6.83 1.79 11.28
CA ASN A 89 -6.78 0.32 11.22
C ASN A 89 -7.52 -0.28 10.01
N ALA A 90 -7.36 0.35 8.85
CA ALA A 90 -7.98 -0.05 7.60
C ALA A 90 -6.93 -0.15 6.46
N PRO A 91 -5.98 -1.13 6.53
CA PRO A 91 -4.89 -1.22 5.55
C PRO A 91 -5.37 -1.34 4.11
N HIS A 92 -6.51 -2.00 3.89
CA HIS A 92 -7.15 -2.13 2.57
C HIS A 92 -7.65 -0.80 1.99
N PHE A 93 -7.74 0.25 2.82
CA PHE A 93 -8.22 1.56 2.44
C PHE A 93 -7.11 2.61 2.28
N HIS A 94 -5.85 2.22 2.43
CA HIS A 94 -4.70 3.13 2.36
C HIS A 94 -4.55 3.80 0.99
N TYR A 95 -4.93 3.14 -0.11
CA TYR A 95 -4.97 3.75 -1.44
C TYR A 95 -5.86 5.01 -1.49
N GLU A 96 -6.93 5.04 -0.71
CA GLU A 96 -7.84 6.19 -0.64
C GLU A 96 -7.18 7.37 0.08
N ILE A 97 -6.31 7.11 1.08
CA ILE A 97 -5.51 8.15 1.74
C ILE A 97 -4.60 8.83 0.71
N VAL A 98 -3.90 8.04 -0.09
CA VAL A 98 -3.00 8.54 -1.15
C VAL A 98 -3.78 9.38 -2.16
N LYS A 99 -4.89 8.84 -2.69
CA LYS A 99 -5.74 9.55 -3.65
C LYS A 99 -6.25 10.88 -3.09
N ARG A 100 -6.80 10.87 -1.87
CA ARG A 100 -7.38 12.07 -1.25
C ARG A 100 -6.32 13.11 -0.93
N ALA A 101 -5.15 12.70 -0.46
CA ALA A 101 -4.04 13.61 -0.21
C ALA A 101 -3.61 14.36 -1.48
N ILE A 102 -3.49 13.66 -2.60
CA ILE A 102 -3.16 14.26 -3.89
C ILE A 102 -4.28 15.23 -4.34
N VAL A 103 -5.53 14.77 -4.36
CA VAL A 103 -6.67 15.61 -4.78
C VAL A 103 -6.79 16.86 -3.92
N MET A 104 -6.63 16.74 -2.61
CA MET A 104 -6.66 17.89 -1.69
C MET A 104 -5.49 18.85 -1.95
N ALA A 105 -4.33 18.34 -2.36
CA ALA A 105 -3.15 19.17 -2.66
C ALA A 105 -3.27 19.93 -3.99
N LEU A 106 -4.07 19.45 -4.95
CA LEU A 106 -4.24 20.11 -6.24
C LEU A 106 -4.77 21.55 -6.12
N GLU A 107 -5.64 21.80 -5.14
CA GLU A 107 -6.26 23.11 -4.89
C GLU A 107 -5.44 23.96 -3.92
N LYS A 108 -4.30 23.47 -3.45
CA LYS A 108 -3.50 24.12 -2.42
C LYS A 108 -2.19 24.68 -2.98
N SER A 109 -1.46 25.43 -2.13
CA SER A 109 -0.15 26.00 -2.46
C SER A 109 0.92 24.90 -2.65
N GLU A 110 2.01 25.25 -3.33
CA GLU A 110 3.19 24.38 -3.50
C GLU A 110 3.77 23.85 -2.17
N GLU A 111 3.65 24.65 -1.09
CA GLU A 111 4.02 24.21 0.26
C GLU A 111 3.18 23.03 0.74
N ASN A 112 1.88 23.04 0.44
CA ASN A 112 0.99 21.92 0.77
C ASN A 112 1.29 20.69 -0.08
N GLN A 113 1.62 20.87 -1.37
CA GLN A 113 2.02 19.79 -2.25
C GLN A 113 3.34 19.15 -1.78
N SER A 114 4.29 19.98 -1.34
CA SER A 114 5.54 19.50 -0.76
C SER A 114 5.31 18.72 0.54
N ALA A 115 4.42 19.20 1.41
CA ALA A 115 4.06 18.50 2.64
C ALA A 115 3.39 17.15 2.38
N VAL A 116 2.52 17.04 1.38
CA VAL A 116 1.94 15.73 0.99
C VAL A 116 3.04 14.78 0.50
N SER A 117 4.01 15.28 -0.28
CA SER A 117 5.16 14.48 -0.71
C SER A 117 5.97 13.97 0.49
N GLU A 118 6.22 14.82 1.49
CA GLU A 118 6.92 14.48 2.72
C GLU A 118 6.15 13.44 3.56
N LEU A 119 4.83 13.58 3.64
CA LEU A 119 3.96 12.59 4.27
C LEU A 119 4.11 11.22 3.61
N PHE A 120 4.09 11.17 2.27
CA PHE A 120 4.24 9.91 1.53
C PHE A 120 5.58 9.24 1.79
N VAL A 121 6.67 9.99 1.81
CA VAL A 121 8.00 9.46 2.16
C VAL A 121 7.98 8.87 3.57
N ASN A 122 7.45 9.61 4.55
CA ASN A 122 7.38 9.13 5.94
C ASN A 122 6.55 7.85 6.09
N LEU A 123 5.41 7.77 5.39
CA LEU A 123 4.52 6.59 5.43
C LEU A 123 5.13 5.37 4.72
N ALA A 124 5.90 5.58 3.66
CA ALA A 124 6.60 4.52 2.94
C ALA A 124 7.80 4.00 3.74
N GLU A 125 8.65 4.88 4.28
CA GLU A 125 9.82 4.51 5.09
C GLU A 125 9.46 3.73 6.35
N ARG A 126 8.28 3.97 6.90
CA ARG A 126 7.77 3.28 8.10
C ARG A 126 6.90 2.06 7.80
N ASP A 127 6.78 1.67 6.53
CA ASP A 127 5.92 0.58 6.08
C ASP A 127 4.45 0.70 6.53
N PHE A 128 3.96 1.93 6.72
CA PHE A 128 2.54 2.15 7.07
C PHE A 128 1.63 1.98 5.85
N ILE A 129 2.09 2.41 4.68
CA ILE A 129 1.42 2.20 3.40
C ILE A 129 2.35 1.43 2.47
N SER A 130 1.88 0.32 1.94
CA SER A 130 2.67 -0.50 1.00
C SER A 130 2.76 0.16 -0.38
N SER A 131 3.81 -0.18 -1.14
CA SER A 131 4.00 0.29 -2.52
C SER A 131 2.81 -0.02 -3.43
N LEU A 132 2.14 -1.17 -3.24
CA LEU A 132 0.93 -1.54 -3.96
C LEU A 132 -0.24 -0.59 -3.65
N GLN A 133 -0.37 -0.14 -2.41
CA GLN A 133 -1.41 0.81 -2.02
C GLN A 133 -1.12 2.22 -2.54
N PHE A 134 0.16 2.63 -2.58
CA PHE A 134 0.57 3.86 -3.26
C PHE A 134 0.25 3.78 -4.75
N GLU A 135 0.66 2.72 -5.43
CA GLU A 135 0.38 2.51 -6.86
C GLU A 135 -1.13 2.59 -7.14
N ALA A 136 -1.94 1.85 -6.37
CA ALA A 136 -3.40 1.87 -6.50
C ALA A 136 -4.00 3.27 -6.28
N GLY A 137 -3.47 4.03 -5.33
CA GLY A 137 -3.89 5.40 -5.06
C GLY A 137 -3.61 6.35 -6.22
N PHE A 138 -2.40 6.30 -6.78
CA PHE A 138 -2.02 7.09 -7.95
C PHE A 138 -2.83 6.70 -9.20
N LEU A 139 -2.99 5.42 -9.50
CA LEU A 139 -3.82 4.96 -10.62
C LEU A 139 -5.27 5.45 -10.48
N LYS A 140 -5.78 5.49 -9.24
CA LYS A 140 -7.12 6.01 -8.98
C LYS A 140 -7.23 7.52 -9.24
N VAL A 141 -6.17 8.31 -9.01
CA VAL A 141 -6.13 9.73 -9.39
C VAL A 141 -6.15 9.86 -10.91
N PHE A 142 -5.34 9.07 -11.64
CA PHE A 142 -5.34 9.10 -13.10
C PHE A 142 -6.69 8.71 -13.70
N SER A 143 -7.39 7.73 -13.10
CA SER A 143 -8.74 7.31 -13.58
C SER A 143 -9.81 8.41 -13.50
N MET A 144 -9.57 9.46 -12.73
CA MET A 144 -10.47 10.60 -12.60
C MET A 144 -9.85 11.92 -13.11
N MET A 145 -8.75 11.83 -13.87
CA MET A 145 -8.00 12.99 -14.34
C MET A 145 -8.83 13.92 -15.22
N SER A 146 -9.73 13.38 -16.06
CA SER A 146 -10.63 14.17 -16.88
C SER A 146 -11.50 15.13 -16.07
N ASP A 147 -11.98 14.68 -14.90
CA ASP A 147 -12.80 15.51 -14.02
C ASP A 147 -11.91 16.51 -13.27
N LEU A 148 -10.74 16.08 -12.80
CA LEU A 148 -9.81 16.95 -12.06
C LEU A 148 -9.29 18.12 -12.91
N ILE A 149 -9.08 17.93 -14.22
CA ILE A 149 -8.63 18.99 -15.12
C ILE A 149 -9.70 20.09 -15.29
N LEU A 150 -10.98 19.75 -15.16
CA LEU A 150 -12.07 20.75 -15.25
C LEU A 150 -11.99 21.74 -14.10
N ASP A 151 -11.66 21.27 -12.89
CA ASP A 151 -11.56 22.11 -11.70
C ASP A 151 -10.18 22.76 -11.58
N THR A 152 -9.12 22.02 -11.94
CA THR A 152 -7.72 22.45 -11.85
C THR A 152 -7.00 22.19 -13.17
N PRO A 153 -6.87 23.16 -14.09
CA PRO A 153 -6.31 22.95 -15.43
C PRO A 153 -4.88 22.35 -15.45
N ASN A 154 -4.07 22.61 -14.44
CA ASN A 154 -2.71 22.08 -14.27
C ASN A 154 -2.64 20.81 -13.41
N ALA A 155 -3.77 20.15 -13.13
CA ALA A 155 -3.81 18.93 -12.33
C ALA A 155 -2.85 17.85 -12.86
N LEU A 156 -2.81 17.63 -14.17
CA LEU A 156 -1.92 16.65 -14.78
C LEU A 156 -0.44 16.94 -14.50
N THR A 157 -0.02 18.20 -14.60
CA THR A 157 1.36 18.60 -14.31
C THR A 157 1.71 18.34 -12.84
N ILE A 158 0.85 18.77 -11.93
CA ILE A 158 1.07 18.57 -10.48
C ILE A 158 1.10 17.09 -10.11
N VAL A 159 0.17 16.29 -10.63
CA VAL A 159 0.16 14.83 -10.38
C VAL A 159 1.40 14.16 -10.96
N SER A 160 1.86 14.58 -12.14
CA SER A 160 3.11 14.07 -12.74
C SER A 160 4.33 14.38 -11.88
N GLU A 161 4.38 15.55 -11.23
CA GLU A 161 5.43 15.90 -10.28
C GLU A 161 5.39 15.00 -9.04
N PHE A 162 4.20 14.71 -8.50
CA PHE A 162 4.03 13.75 -7.40
C PHE A 162 4.55 12.36 -7.78
N VAL A 163 4.21 11.86 -8.97
CA VAL A 163 4.69 10.57 -9.47
C VAL A 163 6.22 10.56 -9.58
N ASN A 164 6.81 11.59 -10.20
CA ASN A 164 8.24 11.68 -10.36
C ASN A 164 8.97 11.73 -9.01
N LYS A 165 8.47 12.50 -8.04
CA LYS A 165 8.99 12.51 -6.66
C LYS A 165 8.86 11.14 -6.00
N ALA A 166 7.72 10.46 -6.17
CA ALA A 166 7.49 9.13 -5.61
C ALA A 166 8.42 8.07 -6.22
N ILE A 167 8.74 8.14 -7.51
CA ILE A 167 9.73 7.28 -8.17
C ILE A 167 11.14 7.58 -7.64
N GLN A 168 11.52 8.84 -7.50
CA GLN A 168 12.82 9.23 -6.96
C GLN A 168 13.06 8.74 -5.54
N GLN A 169 11.99 8.66 -4.74
CA GLN A 169 12.01 8.18 -3.35
C GLN A 169 11.76 6.67 -3.23
N ASN A 170 11.74 5.92 -4.35
CA ASN A 170 11.47 4.48 -4.39
C ASN A 170 10.11 4.05 -3.80
N ILE A 171 9.13 4.95 -3.74
CA ILE A 171 7.75 4.67 -3.35
C ILE A 171 7.02 3.96 -4.49
N LEU A 172 7.23 4.44 -5.72
CA LEU A 172 6.73 3.84 -6.96
C LEU A 172 7.88 3.27 -7.78
N THR A 173 7.59 2.25 -8.56
CA THR A 173 8.54 1.64 -9.49
C THR A 173 8.68 2.49 -10.76
N PRO A 174 9.86 2.51 -11.44
CA PRO A 174 10.07 3.28 -12.66
C PRO A 174 9.11 2.94 -13.83
N ASP A 175 8.57 1.71 -13.82
CA ASP A 175 7.60 1.22 -14.81
C ASP A 175 6.16 1.71 -14.55
N PHE A 176 5.93 2.53 -13.53
CA PHE A 176 4.60 3.05 -13.20
C PHE A 176 3.94 3.76 -14.38
N TRP A 177 4.70 4.53 -15.15
CA TRP A 177 4.15 5.27 -16.30
C TRP A 177 3.54 4.37 -17.37
N SER A 178 4.11 3.18 -17.62
CA SER A 178 3.53 2.23 -18.57
C SER A 178 2.17 1.71 -18.14
N LYS A 179 1.91 1.68 -16.83
CA LYS A 179 0.60 1.25 -16.27
C LYS A 179 -0.48 2.32 -16.34
N VAL A 180 -0.11 3.57 -16.57
CA VAL A 180 -1.05 4.69 -16.73
C VAL A 180 -1.54 4.79 -18.18
N GLU A 181 -0.73 4.34 -19.14
CA GLU A 181 -1.03 4.39 -20.58
C GLU A 181 -1.96 3.25 -21.03
N ASP A 182 -2.07 2.15 -20.28
CA ASP A 182 -2.98 1.02 -20.52
C ASP A 182 -4.39 1.27 -19.98
#